data_a22befd70b43efb1bdf18bd47f4841c0
#
_entry.id   a22befd70b43efb1bdf18bd47f4841c0
#
_cell.length_a   1.000
_cell.length_b   1.000
_cell.length_c   1.000
_cell.angle_alpha   90.00
_cell.angle_beta   90.00
_cell.angle_gamma   90.00
#
_symmetry.space_group_name_H-M   'P 1'
#
loop_
_entity.id
_entity.type
_entity.pdbx_description
1 polymer ?
#
loop_
_entity_poly.entity_id
_entity_poly.type
_entity_poly.pdbx_seq_one_letter_code
_entity_poly.pdbx_strand_id
1 'polypeptide(L)'
;FLHTRLSIIDLKKRSNQPYKFKKNLMVFNGEIYNYIELKEYLKKQGYNFSTSSDTEVLIKMYDYLGEKAFDKLEGMWSIALFDLKKKKLLLSRDRFGEKPLYYKITKDGLYFGSETKFIQSLFNKKLKPHLKKCIDYLMYGYNSFGYGNNSFINTIKPIEPSTNLSI
;
A
#
# COMPACT_ATOMS: atom_id res chain seq x y z
N PHE A 1 7.17 -10.32 0.29
CA PHE A 1 6.81 -9.06 0.97
C PHE A 1 7.70 -8.86 2.19
N LEU A 2 8.17 -7.65 2.40
CA LEU A 2 8.90 -7.20 3.58
C LEU A 2 8.18 -5.98 4.16
N HIS A 3 8.10 -5.90 5.49
CA HIS A 3 7.48 -4.79 6.18
C HIS A 3 8.20 -4.49 7.49
N THR A 4 8.49 -3.20 7.73
CA THR A 4 8.94 -2.68 9.02
C THR A 4 7.78 -1.95 9.65
N ARG A 5 7.26 -2.48 10.79
CA ARG A 5 6.06 -1.98 11.42
C ARG A 5 6.36 -0.94 12.49
N LEU A 6 5.79 0.26 12.35
CA LEU A 6 5.57 1.15 13.48
C LEU A 6 4.25 0.73 14.14
N SER A 7 4.33 0.14 15.33
CA SER A 7 3.14 -0.40 16.01
C SER A 7 2.41 0.71 16.76
N ILE A 8 1.18 1.02 16.32
CA ILE A 8 0.28 2.00 16.96
C ILE A 8 -0.94 1.27 17.53
N ILE A 9 -1.62 0.51 16.68
CA ILE A 9 -2.79 -0.32 17.05
C ILE A 9 -2.33 -1.76 17.22
N ASP A 10 -2.70 -2.42 18.32
CA ASP A 10 -2.31 -3.79 18.71
C ASP A 10 -0.79 -4.05 18.65
N LEU A 11 -0.09 -3.76 19.74
CA LEU A 11 1.37 -3.89 19.86
C LEU A 11 1.89 -5.33 19.84
N LYS A 12 1.02 -6.33 19.82
CA LYS A 12 1.40 -7.74 19.90
C LYS A 12 1.92 -8.27 18.56
N LYS A 13 2.86 -9.22 18.64
CA LYS A 13 3.47 -9.87 17.45
C LYS A 13 2.45 -10.52 16.49
N ARG A 14 1.27 -10.90 16.99
CA ARG A 14 0.18 -11.48 16.17
C ARG A 14 -0.36 -10.55 15.09
N SER A 15 -0.14 -9.24 15.24
CA SER A 15 -0.52 -8.22 14.26
C SER A 15 0.63 -7.81 13.32
N ASN A 16 1.76 -8.53 13.36
CA ASN A 16 2.88 -8.27 12.46
C ASN A 16 2.50 -8.58 11.01
N GLN A 17 3.19 -7.89 10.12
CA GLN A 17 3.03 -8.03 8.68
C GLN A 17 4.30 -8.68 8.08
N PRO A 18 4.21 -9.39 6.94
CA PRO A 18 3.01 -9.60 6.11
C PRO A 18 1.90 -10.36 6.85
N TYR A 19 0.68 -9.83 6.83
CA TYR A 19 -0.47 -10.44 7.49
C TYR A 19 -1.19 -11.40 6.53
N LYS A 20 -1.46 -12.62 7.00
CA LYS A 20 -2.08 -13.66 6.19
C LYS A 20 -3.47 -14.01 6.72
N PHE A 21 -4.44 -14.06 5.84
CA PHE A 21 -5.78 -14.58 6.13
C PHE A 21 -6.27 -15.42 4.95
N LYS A 22 -6.57 -16.70 5.19
CA LYS A 22 -6.93 -17.69 4.16
C LYS A 22 -5.89 -17.71 3.02
N LYS A 23 -6.30 -17.34 1.80
CA LYS A 23 -5.45 -17.28 0.59
C LYS A 23 -4.97 -15.85 0.28
N ASN A 24 -5.13 -14.91 1.20
CA ASN A 24 -4.71 -13.52 1.04
C ASN A 24 -3.49 -13.25 1.90
N LEU A 25 -2.52 -12.54 1.33
CA LEU A 25 -1.31 -12.04 1.99
C LEU A 25 -1.23 -10.54 1.77
N MET A 26 -1.03 -9.76 2.85
CA MET A 26 -1.07 -8.31 2.77
C MET A 26 0.06 -7.66 3.57
N VAL A 27 0.60 -6.57 3.00
CA VAL A 27 1.34 -5.54 3.74
C VAL A 27 0.62 -4.21 3.60
N PHE A 28 0.58 -3.46 4.68
CA PHE A 28 -0.18 -2.23 4.82
C PHE A 28 0.62 -1.22 5.63
N ASN A 29 0.80 -0.04 5.08
CA ASN A 29 1.35 1.13 5.76
C ASN A 29 0.27 2.21 5.80
N GLY A 30 -0.22 2.54 6.99
CA GLY A 30 -1.30 3.48 7.15
C GLY A 30 -2.13 3.24 8.41
N GLU A 31 -3.32 3.80 8.43
CA GLU A 31 -4.31 3.65 9.49
C GLU A 31 -5.72 3.74 8.90
N ILE A 32 -6.57 2.77 9.23
CA ILE A 32 -7.99 2.75 8.84
C ILE A 32 -8.81 3.28 10.00
N TYR A 33 -9.29 4.49 9.88
CA TYR A 33 -9.96 5.21 10.98
C TYR A 33 -11.28 4.56 11.41
N ASN A 34 -12.06 4.07 10.44
CA ASN A 34 -13.35 3.41 10.69
C ASN A 34 -13.23 1.88 10.89
N TYR A 35 -12.06 1.39 11.33
CA TYR A 35 -11.84 -0.06 11.48
C TYR A 35 -12.75 -0.70 12.54
N ILE A 36 -13.20 0.05 13.55
CA ILE A 36 -14.08 -0.45 14.61
C ILE A 36 -15.47 -0.76 14.02
N GLU A 37 -16.03 0.16 13.25
CA GLU A 37 -17.33 0.03 12.57
C GLU A 37 -17.28 -1.11 11.54
N LEU A 38 -16.22 -1.19 10.77
CA LEU A 38 -16.00 -2.27 9.79
C LEU A 38 -15.85 -3.63 10.48
N LYS A 39 -15.23 -3.67 11.65
CA LYS A 39 -15.10 -4.88 12.47
C LYS A 39 -16.45 -5.37 12.95
N GLU A 40 -17.29 -4.47 13.48
CA GLU A 40 -18.65 -4.83 13.92
C GLU A 40 -19.53 -5.26 12.74
N TYR A 41 -19.38 -4.60 11.59
CA TYR A 41 -20.04 -5.03 10.36
C TYR A 41 -19.65 -6.47 9.98
N LEU A 42 -18.35 -6.79 9.98
CA LEU A 42 -17.86 -8.14 9.64
C LEU A 42 -18.27 -9.20 10.67
N LYS A 43 -18.36 -8.86 11.96
CA LYS A 43 -18.89 -9.78 12.99
C LYS A 43 -20.33 -10.21 12.68
N LYS A 44 -21.18 -9.28 12.25
CA LYS A 44 -22.55 -9.58 11.80
C LYS A 44 -22.59 -10.50 10.58
N GLN A 45 -21.49 -10.55 9.79
CA GLN A 45 -21.33 -11.47 8.66
C GLN A 45 -20.64 -12.80 9.05
N GLY A 46 -20.45 -13.06 10.35
CA GLY A 46 -19.89 -14.30 10.88
C GLY A 46 -18.36 -14.33 10.97
N TYR A 47 -17.66 -13.20 10.81
CA TYR A 47 -16.22 -13.16 10.99
C TYR A 47 -15.81 -13.02 12.45
N ASN A 48 -14.91 -13.90 12.90
CA ASN A 48 -14.26 -13.81 14.21
C ASN A 48 -12.93 -13.06 14.08
N PHE A 49 -12.46 -12.43 15.16
CA PHE A 49 -11.22 -11.65 15.18
C PHE A 49 -10.29 -12.14 16.29
N SER A 50 -9.00 -12.24 15.97
CA SER A 50 -7.95 -12.64 16.90
C SER A 50 -7.12 -11.46 17.40
N THR A 51 -7.22 -10.31 16.73
CA THR A 51 -6.48 -9.09 17.04
C THR A 51 -7.41 -7.90 17.24
N SER A 52 -6.87 -6.79 17.74
CA SER A 52 -7.53 -5.48 17.71
C SER A 52 -7.01 -4.59 16.58
N SER A 53 -6.21 -5.14 15.67
CA SER A 53 -5.59 -4.40 14.58
C SER A 53 -6.55 -4.10 13.43
N ASP A 54 -6.44 -2.91 12.88
CA ASP A 54 -7.05 -2.50 11.62
C ASP A 54 -6.58 -3.37 10.44
N THR A 55 -5.34 -3.87 10.48
CA THR A 55 -4.78 -4.78 9.49
C THR A 55 -5.60 -6.06 9.33
N GLU A 56 -6.06 -6.67 10.44
CA GLU A 56 -6.93 -7.86 10.39
C GLU A 56 -8.30 -7.52 9.83
N VAL A 57 -8.84 -6.36 10.18
CA VAL A 57 -10.12 -5.89 9.66
C VAL A 57 -10.03 -5.70 8.15
N LEU A 58 -8.99 -5.04 7.69
CA LEU A 58 -8.77 -4.73 6.28
C LEU A 58 -8.68 -5.98 5.40
N ILE A 59 -7.87 -6.98 5.79
CA ILE A 59 -7.75 -8.20 4.99
C ILE A 59 -9.04 -9.03 4.99
N LYS A 60 -9.83 -8.98 6.07
CA LYS A 60 -11.15 -9.63 6.15
C LYS A 60 -12.22 -8.89 5.37
N MET A 61 -12.15 -7.55 5.31
CA MET A 61 -12.98 -6.77 4.39
C MET A 61 -12.72 -7.16 2.93
N TYR A 62 -11.46 -7.32 2.55
CA TYR A 62 -11.12 -7.80 1.22
C TYR A 62 -11.59 -9.25 0.97
N ASP A 63 -11.46 -10.15 1.94
CA ASP A 63 -11.97 -11.53 1.83
C ASP A 63 -13.49 -11.57 1.58
N TYR A 64 -14.23 -10.64 2.20
CA TYR A 64 -15.68 -10.55 2.10
C TYR A 64 -16.19 -9.84 0.85
N LEU A 65 -15.63 -8.66 0.53
CA LEU A 65 -16.12 -7.78 -0.54
C LEU A 65 -15.23 -7.73 -1.79
N GLY A 66 -14.04 -8.36 -1.74
CA GLY A 66 -13.02 -8.20 -2.78
C GLY A 66 -12.55 -6.75 -2.86
N GLU A 67 -12.34 -6.25 -4.07
CA GLU A 67 -11.85 -4.88 -4.31
C GLU A 67 -12.83 -3.79 -3.84
N LYS A 68 -14.13 -4.07 -3.77
CA LYS A 68 -15.13 -3.14 -3.22
C LYS A 68 -14.91 -2.82 -1.73
N ALA A 69 -14.04 -3.57 -1.05
CA ALA A 69 -13.64 -3.26 0.31
C ALA A 69 -13.02 -1.86 0.42
N PHE A 70 -12.22 -1.45 -0.57
CA PHE A 70 -11.51 -0.17 -0.55
C PHE A 70 -12.46 1.04 -0.59
N ASP A 71 -13.64 0.90 -1.19
CA ASP A 71 -14.67 1.95 -1.21
C ASP A 71 -15.25 2.25 0.19
N LYS A 72 -15.12 1.29 1.11
CA LYS A 72 -15.63 1.38 2.49
C LYS A 72 -14.62 1.90 3.50
N LEU A 73 -13.36 2.03 3.10
CA LEU A 73 -12.31 2.47 4.01
C LEU A 73 -12.33 3.99 4.19
N GLU A 74 -12.11 4.41 5.43
CA GLU A 74 -11.79 5.80 5.78
C GLU A 74 -10.43 5.81 6.47
N GLY A 75 -9.51 6.67 6.01
CA GLY A 75 -8.16 6.73 6.55
C GLY A 75 -7.11 7.00 5.49
N MET A 76 -5.88 6.72 5.85
CA MET A 76 -4.70 6.87 5.00
C MET A 76 -4.03 5.51 4.81
N TRP A 77 -3.68 5.15 3.56
CA TRP A 77 -3.08 3.84 3.31
C TRP A 77 -2.21 3.75 2.06
N SER A 78 -1.23 2.87 2.15
CA SER A 78 -0.62 2.20 1.01
C SER A 78 -0.64 0.69 1.28
N ILE A 79 -1.31 -0.05 0.43
CA ILE A 79 -1.57 -1.48 0.58
C ILE A 79 -0.97 -2.23 -0.59
N ALA A 80 -0.30 -3.36 -0.30
CA ALA A 80 -0.03 -4.39 -1.28
C ALA A 80 -0.64 -5.71 -0.79
N LEU A 81 -1.62 -6.22 -1.54
CA LEU A 81 -2.36 -7.43 -1.23
C LEU A 81 -2.20 -8.45 -2.36
N PHE A 82 -1.76 -9.66 -2.02
CA PHE A 82 -1.66 -10.76 -2.96
C PHE A 82 -2.75 -11.79 -2.68
N ASP A 83 -3.66 -11.93 -3.63
CA ASP A 83 -4.71 -12.95 -3.65
C ASP A 83 -4.15 -14.22 -4.33
N LEU A 84 -3.77 -15.19 -3.50
CA LEU A 84 -3.22 -16.47 -3.98
C LEU A 84 -4.23 -17.31 -4.79
N LYS A 85 -5.53 -17.13 -4.55
CA LYS A 85 -6.58 -17.84 -5.30
C LYS A 85 -6.69 -17.30 -6.71
N LYS A 86 -6.68 -15.98 -6.86
CA LYS A 86 -6.79 -15.29 -8.15
C LYS A 86 -5.42 -15.12 -8.84
N LYS A 87 -4.31 -15.41 -8.13
CA LYS A 87 -2.92 -15.12 -8.55
C LYS A 87 -2.74 -13.64 -8.94
N LYS A 88 -3.31 -12.76 -8.16
CA LYS A 88 -3.43 -11.33 -8.44
C LYS A 88 -2.76 -10.51 -7.34
N LEU A 89 -1.91 -9.56 -7.73
CA LEU A 89 -1.39 -8.54 -6.85
C LEU A 89 -2.21 -7.27 -7.01
N LEU A 90 -2.62 -6.72 -5.89
CA LEU A 90 -3.34 -5.46 -5.81
C LEU A 90 -2.49 -4.44 -5.04
N LEU A 91 -2.22 -3.30 -5.64
CA LEU A 91 -1.61 -2.15 -5.01
C LEU A 91 -2.67 -1.06 -4.88
N SER A 92 -2.93 -0.60 -3.66
CA SER A 92 -3.96 0.43 -3.38
C SER A 92 -3.35 1.60 -2.64
N ARG A 93 -3.71 2.82 -3.05
CA ARG A 93 -3.32 4.06 -2.39
C ARG A 93 -4.55 4.85 -1.98
N ASP A 94 -4.50 5.48 -0.80
CA ASP A 94 -5.60 6.25 -0.24
C ASP A 94 -6.06 7.41 -1.14
N ARG A 95 -7.24 7.96 -0.81
CA ARG A 95 -7.94 8.98 -1.62
C ARG A 95 -7.12 10.23 -1.87
N PHE A 96 -6.29 10.64 -0.91
CA PHE A 96 -5.51 11.88 -0.98
C PHE A 96 -4.02 11.63 -1.27
N GLY A 97 -3.60 10.33 -1.32
CA GLY A 97 -2.21 9.95 -1.50
C GLY A 97 -1.32 10.31 -0.32
N GLU A 98 -1.87 10.31 0.89
CA GLU A 98 -1.14 10.63 2.12
C GLU A 98 -0.01 9.63 2.38
N LYS A 99 -0.28 8.34 2.14
CA LYS A 99 0.78 7.32 2.22
C LYS A 99 1.42 7.10 0.85
N PRO A 100 2.76 7.17 0.78
CA PRO A 100 3.46 6.97 -0.48
C PRO A 100 3.44 5.50 -0.90
N LEU A 101 3.25 5.26 -2.20
CA LEU A 101 3.35 3.95 -2.82
C LEU A 101 3.91 4.10 -4.23
N TYR A 102 5.02 3.43 -4.48
CA TYR A 102 5.73 3.46 -5.75
C TYR A 102 5.84 2.07 -6.35
N TYR A 103 5.96 2.00 -7.67
CA TYR A 103 6.19 0.74 -8.37
C TYR A 103 7.11 0.90 -9.57
N LYS A 104 7.68 -0.22 -10.00
CA LYS A 104 8.49 -0.35 -11.22
C LYS A 104 8.20 -1.71 -11.84
N ILE A 105 7.81 -1.70 -13.11
CA ILE A 105 7.65 -2.92 -13.92
C ILE A 105 8.90 -3.12 -14.76
N THR A 106 9.41 -4.32 -14.80
CA THR A 106 10.51 -4.74 -15.64
C THR A 106 10.18 -6.07 -16.33
N LYS A 107 11.03 -6.55 -17.22
CA LYS A 107 10.90 -7.90 -17.79
C LYS A 107 10.96 -9.02 -16.75
N ASP A 108 11.63 -8.77 -15.63
CA ASP A 108 11.85 -9.77 -14.57
C ASP A 108 10.75 -9.75 -13.49
N GLY A 109 9.83 -8.77 -13.55
CA GLY A 109 8.70 -8.66 -12.61
C GLY A 109 8.35 -7.24 -12.19
N LEU A 110 7.50 -7.19 -11.17
CA LEU A 110 7.04 -5.96 -10.54
C LEU A 110 7.75 -5.76 -9.19
N TYR A 111 8.22 -4.55 -8.97
CA TYR A 111 8.81 -4.07 -7.72
C TYR A 111 7.94 -2.95 -7.17
N PHE A 112 7.70 -2.92 -5.87
CA PHE A 112 6.92 -1.86 -5.22
C PHE A 112 7.47 -1.55 -3.82
N GLY A 113 7.12 -0.38 -3.29
CA GLY A 113 7.53 0.05 -1.95
C GLY A 113 7.04 1.43 -1.60
N SER A 114 7.08 1.76 -0.31
CA SER A 114 6.72 3.09 0.19
C SER A 114 7.77 4.16 -0.13
N GLU A 115 8.99 3.76 -0.48
CA GLU A 115 10.08 4.67 -0.84
C GLU A 115 10.82 4.18 -2.08
N THR A 116 11.20 5.11 -2.94
CA THR A 116 11.95 4.80 -4.18
C THR A 116 13.31 4.17 -3.90
N LYS A 117 13.95 4.50 -2.75
CA LYS A 117 15.24 3.91 -2.36
C LYS A 117 15.16 2.40 -2.14
N PHE A 118 14.04 1.88 -1.61
CA PHE A 118 13.85 0.44 -1.44
C PHE A 118 13.77 -0.28 -2.77
N ILE A 119 13.04 0.30 -3.73
CA ILE A 119 12.99 -0.27 -5.09
C ILE A 119 14.38 -0.18 -5.73
N GLN A 120 15.08 0.95 -5.60
CA GLN A 120 16.41 1.14 -6.17
C GLN A 120 17.43 0.14 -5.63
N SER A 121 17.38 -0.20 -4.33
CA SER A 121 18.32 -1.14 -3.71
C SER A 121 18.24 -2.57 -4.26
N LEU A 122 17.12 -2.91 -4.93
CA LEU A 122 16.92 -4.21 -5.57
C LEU A 122 17.59 -4.31 -6.96
N PHE A 123 18.18 -3.21 -7.45
CA PHE A 123 18.86 -3.17 -8.74
C PHE A 123 20.36 -2.97 -8.55
N ASN A 124 21.17 -3.74 -9.28
CA ASN A 124 22.63 -3.64 -9.26
C ASN A 124 23.17 -2.33 -9.91
N LYS A 125 22.32 -1.61 -10.63
CA LYS A 125 22.69 -0.35 -11.31
C LYS A 125 21.94 0.81 -10.64
N LYS A 126 22.65 1.93 -10.43
CA LYS A 126 22.01 3.19 -10.02
C LYS A 126 21.00 3.62 -11.07
N LEU A 127 19.75 3.82 -10.66
CA LEU A 127 18.72 4.35 -11.53
C LEU A 127 18.93 5.85 -11.74
N LYS A 128 18.64 6.32 -12.94
CA LYS A 128 18.86 7.74 -13.29
C LYS A 128 17.84 8.64 -12.58
N PRO A 129 18.28 9.79 -11.99
CA PRO A 129 17.36 10.76 -11.40
C PRO A 129 16.51 11.43 -12.49
N HIS A 130 15.33 11.87 -12.11
CA HIS A 130 14.44 12.69 -12.93
C HIS A 130 14.85 14.16 -12.75
N LEU A 131 15.78 14.65 -13.59
CA LEU A 131 16.41 15.97 -13.42
C LEU A 131 15.39 17.10 -13.31
N LYS A 132 14.37 17.15 -14.18
CA LYS A 132 13.34 18.18 -14.10
C LYS A 132 12.66 18.20 -12.74
N LYS A 133 12.26 17.02 -12.20
CA LYS A 133 11.63 16.91 -10.88
C LYS A 133 12.58 17.39 -9.76
N CYS A 134 13.87 17.09 -9.88
CA CYS A 134 14.86 17.56 -8.91
C CYS A 134 15.01 19.09 -8.97
N ILE A 135 15.05 19.67 -10.16
CA ILE A 135 15.13 21.13 -10.36
C ILE A 135 13.85 21.80 -9.82
N ASP A 136 12.67 21.30 -10.19
CA ASP A 136 11.40 21.84 -9.71
C ASP A 136 11.32 21.81 -8.18
N TYR A 137 11.77 20.72 -7.55
CA TYR A 137 11.82 20.62 -6.10
C TYR A 137 12.78 21.63 -5.46
N LEU A 138 13.97 21.82 -6.04
CA LEU A 138 14.94 22.79 -5.53
C LEU A 138 14.48 24.24 -5.70
N MET A 139 13.73 24.53 -6.76
CA MET A 139 13.20 25.88 -7.02
C MET A 139 11.97 26.22 -6.18
N TYR A 140 11.07 25.28 -5.98
CA TYR A 140 9.75 25.54 -5.41
C TYR A 140 9.53 24.89 -4.04
N GLY A 141 10.38 23.99 -3.60
CA GLY A 141 10.28 23.32 -2.30
C GLY A 141 9.16 22.28 -2.19
N TYR A 142 8.45 21.95 -3.27
CA TYR A 142 7.30 21.04 -3.26
C TYR A 142 7.51 19.81 -4.14
N ASN A 143 7.10 18.65 -3.62
CA ASN A 143 7.13 17.38 -4.36
C ASN A 143 6.09 17.31 -5.49
N SER A 144 5.03 18.11 -5.40
CA SER A 144 3.86 18.05 -6.28
C SER A 144 3.83 19.12 -7.38
N PHE A 145 4.84 19.98 -7.46
CA PHE A 145 4.90 20.97 -8.53
C PHE A 145 5.43 20.33 -9.82
N GLY A 146 4.65 20.48 -10.86
CA GLY A 146 5.00 20.01 -12.21
C GLY A 146 3.96 19.04 -12.78
N TYR A 147 3.70 19.17 -14.05
CA TYR A 147 2.79 18.31 -14.80
C TYR A 147 3.33 16.88 -14.83
N GLY A 148 2.57 15.96 -14.26
CA GLY A 148 2.85 14.54 -14.25
C GLY A 148 3.29 14.00 -12.90
N ASN A 149 2.73 12.86 -12.57
CA ASN A 149 3.02 12.14 -11.34
C ASN A 149 4.32 11.35 -11.48
N ASN A 150 5.45 12.06 -11.39
CA ASN A 150 6.78 11.48 -11.52
C ASN A 150 7.47 11.39 -10.16
N SER A 151 8.19 10.31 -9.94
CA SER A 151 9.11 10.21 -8.82
C SER A 151 10.45 10.91 -9.14
N PHE A 152 11.31 11.05 -8.13
CA PHE A 152 12.69 11.54 -8.34
C PHE A 152 13.58 10.58 -9.15
N ILE A 153 13.07 9.40 -9.50
CA ILE A 153 13.78 8.41 -10.30
C ILE A 153 12.95 8.07 -11.54
N ASN A 154 13.52 8.31 -12.72
CA ASN A 154 12.83 8.23 -14.02
C ASN A 154 12.00 6.98 -14.27
N THR A 155 12.41 5.84 -13.76
CA THR A 155 11.77 4.54 -14.08
C THR A 155 10.91 3.98 -12.96
N ILE A 156 10.77 4.70 -11.86
CA ILE A 156 9.89 4.36 -10.73
C ILE A 156 8.70 5.31 -10.77
N LYS A 157 7.52 4.76 -10.77
CA LYS A 157 6.26 5.53 -10.82
C LYS A 157 5.56 5.51 -9.46
N PRO A 158 5.00 6.62 -9.00
CA PRO A 158 4.06 6.58 -7.88
C PRO A 158 2.73 5.96 -8.34
N ILE A 159 2.03 5.31 -7.42
CA ILE A 159 0.60 5.02 -7.59
C ILE A 159 -0.15 6.34 -7.35
N GLU A 160 -1.09 6.67 -8.24
CA GLU A 160 -1.91 7.87 -8.08
C GLU A 160 -2.79 7.80 -6.82
N PRO A 161 -3.13 8.95 -6.20
CA PRO A 161 -4.16 8.98 -5.18
C PRO A 161 -5.46 8.33 -5.65
N SER A 162 -6.20 7.73 -4.72
CA SER A 162 -7.49 7.06 -5.01
C SER A 162 -7.42 5.97 -6.08
N THR A 163 -6.28 5.28 -6.19
CA THR A 163 -6.05 4.29 -7.24
C THR A 163 -5.83 2.89 -6.68
N ASN A 164 -6.48 1.92 -7.30
CA ASN A 164 -6.25 0.49 -7.12
C ASN A 164 -5.63 -0.07 -8.41
N LEU A 165 -4.34 -0.40 -8.38
CA LEU A 165 -3.63 -1.02 -9.50
C LEU A 165 -3.63 -2.54 -9.32
N SER A 166 -4.12 -3.23 -10.31
CA SER A 166 -4.28 -4.69 -10.32
C SER A 166 -3.39 -5.33 -11.39
N ILE A 167 -2.61 -6.32 -10.98
CA ILE A 167 -1.62 -7.02 -11.83
C ILE A 167 -1.74 -8.51 -11.61
#